data_c6e9763acee1259969973f1eecfbe665
#
_entry.id   c6e9763acee1259969973f1eecfbe665
#
_cell.length_a   1.000
_cell.length_b   1.000
_cell.length_c   1.000
_cell.angle_alpha   90.00
_cell.angle_beta   90.00
_cell.angle_gamma   90.00
#
_symmetry.space_group_name_H-M   'P 1'
#
loop_
_entity.id
_entity.type
_entity.pdbx_description
1 polymer ?
#
loop_
_entity_poly.entity_id
_entity_poly.type
_entity_poly.pdbx_seq_one_letter_code
_entity_poly.pdbx_strand_id
1 'polypeptide(L)'
;MNVIEAKNLTKRYNGVAVVNGVSFSVARGETFGLLGPNGAGKTTTILMLLGLSDISDGQARVLDRDPAREPLAVKRQVGYLPDQVGFYDNLTAAENLRYTARLMGFERAEREQKIKASLGHVGLADMANNRVGTFSRGMRQRLGLAEILMKEAQIAILDEPTSGLDPQATAELLNIIRDLKHRGVSVLLSSHLLERVQSVCDRVALFNQGNIALIGTVSELGRQVLGGGFRVEVEAEGQGLAERIAAIPGVQRVEPGDANRFLLLADHDVRPEAAAAVVAAGGRLRRLSVEEPSLEAIYMRYFQTHEGELHAT
;
A
#
# COMPACT_ATOMS: atom_id res chain seq x y z
N MET A 1 16.49 -8.59 5.44
CA MET A 1 17.05 -8.77 4.09
C MET A 1 16.11 -8.09 3.12
N ASN A 2 16.61 -7.18 2.30
CA ASN A 2 15.82 -6.48 1.30
C ASN A 2 15.60 -7.35 0.06
N VAL A 3 14.42 -7.30 -0.52
CA VAL A 3 14.09 -7.98 -1.78
C VAL A 3 14.02 -7.02 -2.95
N ILE A 4 13.84 -5.71 -2.67
CA ILE A 4 13.96 -4.62 -3.64
C ILE A 4 14.85 -3.54 -3.03
N GLU A 5 15.78 -3.03 -3.80
CA GLU A 5 16.57 -1.85 -3.47
C GLU A 5 16.65 -0.92 -4.68
N ALA A 6 16.32 0.35 -4.47
CA ALA A 6 16.52 1.44 -5.41
C ALA A 6 17.46 2.47 -4.79
N LYS A 7 18.51 2.88 -5.51
CA LYS A 7 19.50 3.85 -5.05
C LYS A 7 19.68 4.93 -6.11
N ASN A 8 19.28 6.16 -5.78
CA ASN A 8 19.33 7.34 -6.65
C ASN A 8 18.73 7.09 -8.04
N LEU A 9 17.65 6.28 -8.07
CA LEU A 9 17.04 5.82 -9.32
C LEU A 9 16.44 7.00 -10.07
N THR A 10 16.88 7.19 -11.31
CA THR A 10 16.47 8.32 -12.14
C THR A 10 16.03 7.84 -13.52
N LYS A 11 14.93 8.40 -14.01
CA LYS A 11 14.45 8.23 -15.39
C LYS A 11 14.22 9.58 -16.04
N ARG A 12 14.82 9.76 -17.21
CA ARG A 12 14.65 10.95 -18.06
C ARG A 12 14.01 10.57 -19.39
N TYR A 13 13.03 11.36 -19.81
CA TYR A 13 12.49 11.32 -21.16
C TYR A 13 12.69 12.70 -21.80
N ASN A 14 13.34 12.74 -22.95
CA ASN A 14 13.63 14.00 -23.65
C ASN A 14 14.30 15.07 -22.77
N GLY A 15 15.21 14.64 -21.88
CA GLY A 15 15.89 15.52 -20.93
C GLY A 15 15.13 15.82 -19.64
N VAL A 16 13.82 15.58 -19.57
CA VAL A 16 12.99 15.82 -18.39
C VAL A 16 13.04 14.60 -17.45
N ALA A 17 13.40 14.82 -16.19
CA ALA A 17 13.40 13.78 -15.17
C ALA A 17 11.97 13.53 -14.69
N VAL A 18 11.40 12.35 -15.01
CA VAL A 18 10.09 11.89 -14.51
C VAL A 18 10.21 11.08 -13.24
N VAL A 19 11.41 10.54 -12.95
CA VAL A 19 11.84 10.00 -11.66
C VAL A 19 13.22 10.60 -11.42
N ASN A 20 13.43 11.16 -10.24
CA ASN A 20 14.61 11.97 -9.96
C ASN A 20 15.28 11.55 -8.65
N GLY A 21 16.28 10.68 -8.72
CA GLY A 21 17.13 10.29 -7.60
C GLY A 21 16.41 9.54 -6.48
N VAL A 22 15.35 8.79 -6.77
CA VAL A 22 14.57 8.10 -5.72
C VAL A 22 15.37 6.95 -5.11
N SER A 23 15.30 6.85 -3.78
CA SER A 23 15.98 5.79 -3.02
C SER A 23 15.00 5.20 -2.00
N PHE A 24 14.82 3.86 -2.04
CA PHE A 24 14.02 3.11 -1.08
C PHE A 24 14.39 1.63 -1.09
N SER A 25 13.92 0.91 -0.09
CA SER A 25 14.06 -0.55 -0.03
C SER A 25 12.78 -1.19 0.45
N VAL A 26 12.54 -2.43 0.01
CA VAL A 26 11.45 -3.29 0.45
C VAL A 26 12.03 -4.52 1.10
N ALA A 27 11.64 -4.80 2.33
CA ALA A 27 12.09 -5.96 3.07
C ALA A 27 11.33 -7.24 2.62
N ARG A 28 11.90 -8.40 2.93
CA ARG A 28 11.20 -9.69 2.68
C ARG A 28 9.93 -9.78 3.51
N GLY A 29 8.80 -10.12 2.87
CA GLY A 29 7.49 -10.23 3.52
C GLY A 29 6.83 -8.90 3.87
N GLU A 30 7.41 -7.77 3.42
CA GLU A 30 6.84 -6.44 3.59
C GLU A 30 5.83 -6.12 2.49
N THR A 31 4.77 -5.40 2.86
CA THR A 31 3.91 -4.69 1.92
C THR A 31 4.29 -3.21 1.90
N PHE A 32 4.86 -2.76 0.80
CA PHE A 32 5.37 -1.40 0.62
C PHE A 32 4.55 -0.63 -0.42
N GLY A 33 4.09 0.58 -0.07
CA GLY A 33 3.28 1.44 -0.93
C GLY A 33 4.09 2.54 -1.62
N LEU A 34 4.00 2.66 -2.96
CA LEU A 34 4.40 3.85 -3.71
C LEU A 34 3.16 4.72 -3.92
N LEU A 35 3.00 5.77 -3.13
CA LEU A 35 1.75 6.53 -3.06
C LEU A 35 1.94 7.96 -3.57
N GLY A 36 0.91 8.51 -4.20
CA GLY A 36 0.97 9.88 -4.72
C GLY A 36 0.10 10.08 -5.95
N PRO A 37 -0.01 11.31 -6.48
CA PRO A 37 -0.87 11.63 -7.60
C PRO A 37 -0.46 10.93 -8.91
N ASN A 38 -1.37 10.98 -9.87
CA ASN A 38 -1.06 10.51 -11.23
C ASN A 38 0.06 11.36 -11.83
N GLY A 39 0.97 10.69 -12.56
CA GLY A 39 2.15 11.37 -13.13
C GLY A 39 3.32 11.59 -12.16
N ALA A 40 3.20 11.22 -10.88
CA ALA A 40 4.29 11.39 -9.90
C ALA A 40 5.52 10.49 -10.10
N GLY A 41 5.52 9.57 -11.07
CA GLY A 41 6.65 8.69 -11.37
C GLY A 41 6.53 7.25 -10.84
N LYS A 42 5.42 6.88 -10.16
CA LYS A 42 5.21 5.55 -9.54
C LYS A 42 5.33 4.41 -10.55
N THR A 43 4.50 4.39 -11.59
CA THR A 43 4.52 3.38 -12.67
C THR A 43 5.88 3.32 -13.35
N THR A 44 6.52 4.47 -13.63
CA THR A 44 7.85 4.51 -14.24
C THR A 44 8.89 3.85 -13.34
N THR A 45 8.82 4.06 -12.03
CA THR A 45 9.68 3.39 -11.05
C THR A 45 9.47 1.87 -11.08
N ILE A 46 8.22 1.42 -11.08
CA ILE A 46 7.85 0.00 -11.21
C ILE A 46 8.44 -0.61 -12.49
N LEU A 47 8.29 0.06 -13.63
CA LEU A 47 8.80 -0.44 -14.91
C LEU A 47 10.33 -0.57 -14.93
N MET A 48 11.06 0.34 -14.27
CA MET A 48 12.52 0.22 -14.09
C MET A 48 12.89 -0.99 -13.22
N LEU A 49 12.19 -1.24 -12.12
CA LEU A 49 12.40 -2.40 -11.26
C LEU A 49 12.12 -3.74 -11.96
N LEU A 50 11.26 -3.75 -12.97
CA LEU A 50 10.94 -4.92 -13.78
C LEU A 50 11.87 -5.10 -14.99
N GLY A 51 12.79 -4.15 -15.24
CA GLY A 51 13.59 -4.12 -16.47
C GLY A 51 12.72 -4.00 -17.73
N LEU A 52 11.60 -3.27 -17.62
CA LEU A 52 10.71 -2.90 -18.73
C LEU A 52 10.97 -1.48 -19.23
N SER A 53 11.73 -0.69 -18.47
CA SER A 53 12.21 0.62 -18.84
C SER A 53 13.66 0.76 -18.40
N ASP A 54 14.50 1.34 -19.24
CA ASP A 54 15.90 1.60 -18.92
C ASP A 54 16.02 2.61 -17.79
N ILE A 55 17.03 2.44 -16.95
CA ILE A 55 17.44 3.36 -15.89
C ILE A 55 18.36 4.41 -16.54
N SER A 56 18.06 5.71 -16.35
CA SER A 56 18.91 6.79 -16.86
C SER A 56 20.12 7.07 -15.96
N ASP A 57 19.93 6.92 -14.63
CA ASP A 57 20.99 7.07 -13.63
C ASP A 57 20.57 6.35 -12.33
N GLY A 58 21.55 6.04 -11.47
CA GLY A 58 21.33 5.25 -10.26
C GLY A 58 21.31 3.75 -10.54
N GLN A 59 20.80 2.97 -9.59
CA GLN A 59 20.77 1.51 -9.71
C GLN A 59 19.59 0.90 -8.97
N ALA A 60 19.14 -0.26 -9.44
CA ALA A 60 18.14 -1.07 -8.79
C ALA A 60 18.64 -2.51 -8.59
N ARG A 61 18.19 -3.14 -7.51
CA ARG A 61 18.33 -4.59 -7.28
C ARG A 61 16.96 -5.18 -6.91
N VAL A 62 16.65 -6.31 -7.51
CA VAL A 62 15.46 -7.09 -7.23
C VAL A 62 15.88 -8.55 -7.03
N LEU A 63 15.71 -9.07 -5.81
CA LEU A 63 16.22 -10.39 -5.40
C LEU A 63 17.72 -10.55 -5.73
N ASP A 64 18.52 -9.55 -5.33
CA ASP A 64 19.96 -9.43 -5.57
C ASP A 64 20.41 -9.37 -7.05
N ARG A 65 19.46 -9.24 -7.99
CA ARG A 65 19.69 -9.15 -9.44
C ARG A 65 19.52 -7.72 -9.94
N ASP A 66 20.29 -7.36 -10.95
CA ASP A 66 20.13 -6.12 -11.69
C ASP A 66 19.03 -6.28 -12.76
N PRO A 67 17.88 -5.58 -12.62
CA PRO A 67 16.78 -5.72 -13.58
C PRO A 67 17.11 -5.23 -14.99
N ALA A 68 18.08 -4.33 -15.14
CA ALA A 68 18.53 -3.86 -16.46
C ALA A 68 19.41 -4.91 -17.18
N ARG A 69 20.16 -5.72 -16.42
CA ARG A 69 21.07 -6.73 -16.99
C ARG A 69 20.44 -8.14 -17.02
N GLU A 70 19.59 -8.46 -16.04
CA GLU A 70 19.02 -9.77 -15.87
C GLU A 70 17.46 -9.74 -15.85
N PRO A 71 16.78 -9.06 -16.80
CA PRO A 71 15.34 -8.84 -16.71
C PRO A 71 14.51 -10.13 -16.71
N LEU A 72 14.94 -11.16 -17.42
CA LEU A 72 14.24 -12.44 -17.45
C LEU A 72 14.36 -13.22 -16.14
N ALA A 73 15.52 -13.12 -15.47
CA ALA A 73 15.73 -13.76 -14.18
C ALA A 73 14.88 -13.10 -13.08
N VAL A 74 14.78 -11.75 -13.12
CA VAL A 74 13.86 -10.99 -12.26
C VAL A 74 12.41 -11.37 -12.55
N LYS A 75 11.98 -11.30 -13.81
CA LYS A 75 10.60 -11.60 -14.22
C LYS A 75 10.16 -13.03 -13.88
N ARG A 76 11.06 -13.98 -13.79
CA ARG A 76 10.71 -15.36 -13.36
C ARG A 76 10.24 -15.43 -11.91
N GLN A 77 10.72 -14.54 -11.04
CA GLN A 77 10.47 -14.57 -9.59
C GLN A 77 9.51 -13.45 -9.12
N VAL A 78 9.18 -12.50 -9.99
CA VAL A 78 8.30 -11.36 -9.72
C VAL A 78 7.00 -11.53 -10.49
N GLY A 79 5.87 -11.44 -9.79
CA GLY A 79 4.55 -11.29 -10.39
C GLY A 79 4.23 -9.82 -10.60
N TYR A 80 3.72 -9.45 -11.76
CA TYR A 80 3.35 -8.06 -12.07
C TYR A 80 1.88 -7.97 -12.46
N LEU A 81 1.15 -7.10 -11.78
CA LEU A 81 -0.23 -6.74 -12.08
C LEU A 81 -0.25 -5.28 -12.53
N PRO A 82 -0.37 -4.99 -13.84
CA PRO A 82 -0.51 -3.63 -14.34
C PRO A 82 -1.91 -3.07 -14.05
N ASP A 83 -2.07 -1.74 -14.09
CA ASP A 83 -3.38 -1.06 -13.97
C ASP A 83 -4.42 -1.64 -14.96
N GLN A 84 -4.01 -1.85 -16.21
CA GLN A 84 -4.83 -2.52 -17.22
C GLN A 84 -4.31 -3.94 -17.48
N VAL A 85 -5.03 -4.92 -16.98
CA VAL A 85 -4.66 -6.33 -17.14
C VAL A 85 -5.05 -6.82 -18.54
N GLY A 86 -4.06 -7.24 -19.30
CA GLY A 86 -4.21 -7.70 -20.69
C GLY A 86 -4.44 -9.22 -20.78
N PHE A 87 -5.65 -9.69 -20.55
CA PHE A 87 -6.05 -11.08 -20.83
C PHE A 87 -6.66 -11.21 -22.22
N TYR A 88 -6.68 -12.44 -22.76
CA TYR A 88 -7.40 -12.78 -23.98
C TYR A 88 -8.90 -12.90 -23.66
N ASP A 89 -9.68 -11.93 -24.11
CA ASP A 89 -11.12 -11.79 -23.82
C ASP A 89 -11.98 -12.97 -24.32
N ASN A 90 -11.56 -13.61 -25.40
CA ASN A 90 -12.23 -14.76 -26.01
C ASN A 90 -11.90 -16.10 -25.32
N LEU A 91 -10.89 -16.13 -24.46
CA LEU A 91 -10.52 -17.29 -23.66
C LEU A 91 -11.20 -17.24 -22.28
N THR A 92 -11.40 -18.41 -21.70
CA THR A 92 -11.86 -18.53 -20.31
C THR A 92 -10.76 -18.15 -19.32
N ALA A 93 -11.13 -17.94 -18.04
CA ALA A 93 -10.16 -17.67 -16.99
C ALA A 93 -9.11 -18.79 -16.87
N ALA A 94 -9.56 -20.04 -16.87
CA ALA A 94 -8.65 -21.19 -16.81
C ALA A 94 -7.76 -21.31 -18.06
N GLU A 95 -8.27 -20.95 -19.26
CA GLU A 95 -7.48 -20.99 -20.50
C GLU A 95 -6.40 -19.89 -20.50
N ASN A 96 -6.71 -18.68 -20.03
CA ASN A 96 -5.72 -17.62 -19.87
C ASN A 96 -4.59 -18.05 -18.92
N LEU A 97 -4.93 -18.56 -17.74
CA LEU A 97 -3.92 -19.06 -16.80
C LEU A 97 -3.13 -20.26 -17.38
N ARG A 98 -3.79 -21.14 -18.14
CA ARG A 98 -3.14 -22.28 -18.81
C ARG A 98 -2.15 -21.83 -19.86
N TYR A 99 -2.47 -20.75 -20.58
CA TYR A 99 -1.56 -20.15 -21.55
C TYR A 99 -0.26 -19.67 -20.85
N THR A 100 -0.40 -18.86 -19.79
CA THR A 100 0.76 -18.37 -19.02
C THR A 100 1.55 -19.52 -18.37
N ALA A 101 0.87 -20.51 -17.80
CA ALA A 101 1.52 -21.66 -17.17
C ALA A 101 2.34 -22.52 -18.17
N ARG A 102 1.89 -22.60 -19.43
CA ARG A 102 2.68 -23.24 -20.50
C ARG A 102 3.94 -22.47 -20.83
N LEU A 103 3.87 -21.13 -20.89
CA LEU A 103 5.06 -20.31 -21.10
C LEU A 103 6.07 -20.42 -19.95
N MET A 104 5.60 -20.70 -18.74
CA MET A 104 6.45 -20.97 -17.57
C MET A 104 7.05 -22.37 -17.56
N GLY A 105 6.62 -23.27 -18.45
CA GLY A 105 7.14 -24.64 -18.56
C GLY A 105 6.52 -25.62 -17.55
N PHE A 106 5.39 -25.30 -16.91
CA PHE A 106 4.75 -26.23 -15.97
C PHE A 106 4.21 -27.48 -16.70
N GLU A 107 4.47 -28.64 -16.13
CA GLU A 107 3.93 -29.90 -16.58
C GLU A 107 2.40 -29.96 -16.44
N ARG A 108 1.73 -30.75 -17.28
CA ARG A 108 0.26 -30.73 -17.40
C ARG A 108 -0.46 -30.93 -16.06
N ALA A 109 -0.06 -31.91 -15.27
CA ALA A 109 -0.71 -32.23 -14.00
C ALA A 109 -0.52 -31.10 -12.97
N GLU A 110 0.71 -30.63 -12.82
CA GLU A 110 1.07 -29.50 -11.93
C GLU A 110 0.32 -28.23 -12.33
N ARG A 111 0.28 -27.91 -13.62
CA ARG A 111 -0.40 -26.74 -14.15
C ARG A 111 -1.89 -26.70 -13.79
N GLU A 112 -2.62 -27.80 -14.05
CA GLU A 112 -4.06 -27.84 -13.74
C GLU A 112 -4.33 -27.73 -12.23
N GLN A 113 -3.47 -28.32 -11.40
CA GLN A 113 -3.55 -28.20 -9.95
C GLN A 113 -3.32 -26.75 -9.50
N LYS A 114 -2.27 -26.09 -10.01
CA LYS A 114 -1.95 -24.69 -9.67
C LYS A 114 -3.05 -23.73 -10.14
N ILE A 115 -3.61 -23.93 -11.34
CA ILE A 115 -4.73 -23.12 -11.86
C ILE A 115 -5.95 -23.25 -10.95
N LYS A 116 -6.34 -24.47 -10.61
CA LYS A 116 -7.49 -24.72 -9.72
C LYS A 116 -7.29 -24.06 -8.36
N ALA A 117 -6.12 -24.24 -7.76
CA ALA A 117 -5.78 -23.66 -6.47
C ALA A 117 -5.79 -22.11 -6.51
N SER A 118 -5.14 -21.50 -7.51
CA SER A 118 -5.07 -20.03 -7.62
C SER A 118 -6.42 -19.39 -7.88
N LEU A 119 -7.27 -19.97 -8.74
CA LEU A 119 -8.65 -19.49 -8.95
C LEU A 119 -9.49 -19.60 -7.67
N GLY A 120 -9.33 -20.68 -6.91
CA GLY A 120 -10.00 -20.83 -5.62
C GLY A 120 -9.59 -19.75 -4.61
N HIS A 121 -8.31 -19.42 -4.54
CA HIS A 121 -7.80 -18.40 -3.61
C HIS A 121 -8.33 -16.99 -3.89
N VAL A 122 -8.58 -16.66 -5.14
CA VAL A 122 -9.09 -15.34 -5.52
C VAL A 122 -10.63 -15.31 -5.68
N GLY A 123 -11.32 -16.38 -5.30
CA GLY A 123 -12.78 -16.46 -5.37
C GLY A 123 -13.34 -16.49 -6.80
N LEU A 124 -12.60 -17.09 -7.74
CA LEU A 124 -12.99 -17.24 -9.15
C LEU A 124 -13.15 -18.70 -9.58
N ALA A 125 -13.25 -19.65 -8.64
CA ALA A 125 -13.37 -21.08 -8.95
C ALA A 125 -14.61 -21.36 -9.85
N ASP A 126 -15.77 -20.82 -9.53
CA ASP A 126 -17.01 -21.00 -10.26
C ASP A 126 -17.01 -20.29 -11.63
N MET A 127 -16.10 -19.33 -11.81
CA MET A 127 -15.94 -18.56 -13.04
C MET A 127 -14.81 -19.08 -13.93
N ALA A 128 -14.18 -20.22 -13.56
CA ALA A 128 -13.02 -20.78 -14.27
C ALA A 128 -13.27 -20.98 -15.77
N ASN A 129 -14.48 -21.38 -16.15
CA ASN A 129 -14.88 -21.68 -17.51
C ASN A 129 -15.60 -20.51 -18.23
N ASN A 130 -15.70 -19.34 -17.59
CA ASN A 130 -16.32 -18.16 -18.19
C ASN A 130 -15.27 -17.37 -18.96
N ARG A 131 -15.68 -16.79 -20.10
CA ARG A 131 -14.81 -15.96 -20.93
C ARG A 131 -14.45 -14.66 -20.19
N VAL A 132 -13.16 -14.28 -20.21
CA VAL A 132 -12.67 -13.10 -19.52
C VAL A 132 -13.28 -11.80 -20.07
N GLY A 133 -13.73 -11.80 -21.34
CA GLY A 133 -14.49 -10.69 -21.92
C GLY A 133 -15.77 -10.31 -21.15
N THR A 134 -16.34 -11.24 -20.36
CA THR A 134 -17.52 -10.99 -19.51
C THR A 134 -17.18 -10.56 -18.09
N PHE A 135 -15.88 -10.50 -17.72
CA PHE A 135 -15.45 -10.19 -16.37
C PHE A 135 -15.55 -8.70 -16.07
N SER A 136 -16.00 -8.37 -14.86
CA SER A 136 -15.86 -7.02 -14.32
C SER A 136 -14.38 -6.66 -14.13
N ARG A 137 -14.07 -5.37 -13.97
CA ARG A 137 -12.70 -4.92 -13.67
C ARG A 137 -12.13 -5.63 -12.43
N GLY A 138 -12.89 -5.73 -11.36
CA GLY A 138 -12.48 -6.44 -10.13
C GLY A 138 -12.20 -7.93 -10.36
N MET A 139 -13.00 -8.61 -11.17
CA MET A 139 -12.73 -10.00 -11.54
C MET A 139 -11.44 -10.13 -12.37
N ARG A 140 -11.15 -9.20 -13.28
CA ARG A 140 -9.90 -9.18 -14.05
C ARG A 140 -8.69 -8.95 -13.14
N GLN A 141 -8.78 -8.02 -12.18
CA GLN A 141 -7.72 -7.79 -11.18
C GLN A 141 -7.48 -9.05 -10.33
N ARG A 142 -8.54 -9.71 -9.85
CA ARG A 142 -8.42 -10.97 -9.11
C ARG A 142 -7.82 -12.09 -9.95
N LEU A 143 -8.15 -12.18 -11.23
CA LEU A 143 -7.53 -13.14 -12.14
C LEU A 143 -6.02 -12.86 -12.32
N GLY A 144 -5.60 -11.61 -12.37
CA GLY A 144 -4.18 -11.24 -12.37
C GLY A 144 -3.46 -11.64 -11.09
N LEU A 145 -4.11 -11.50 -9.92
CA LEU A 145 -3.56 -12.04 -8.67
C LEU A 145 -3.51 -13.58 -8.66
N ALA A 146 -4.49 -14.26 -9.30
CA ALA A 146 -4.42 -15.70 -9.48
C ALA A 146 -3.21 -16.12 -10.32
N GLU A 147 -2.85 -15.35 -11.34
CA GLU A 147 -1.64 -15.60 -12.14
C GLU A 147 -0.36 -15.44 -11.29
N ILE A 148 -0.28 -14.42 -10.42
CA ILE A 148 0.84 -14.21 -9.50
C ILE A 148 0.96 -15.38 -8.52
N LEU A 149 -0.16 -15.85 -7.96
CA LEU A 149 -0.20 -17.00 -7.05
C LEU A 149 0.21 -18.30 -7.75
N MET A 150 -0.30 -18.55 -8.96
CA MET A 150 0.03 -19.72 -9.79
C MET A 150 1.54 -19.78 -10.07
N LYS A 151 2.15 -18.62 -10.28
CA LYS A 151 3.58 -18.46 -10.54
C LYS A 151 4.45 -18.73 -9.31
N GLU A 152 3.87 -18.70 -8.11
CA GLU A 152 4.60 -18.77 -6.83
C GLU A 152 5.67 -17.67 -6.73
N ALA A 153 5.30 -16.46 -7.14
CA ALA A 153 6.19 -15.32 -7.16
C ALA A 153 6.67 -14.97 -5.74
N GLN A 154 7.96 -14.63 -5.59
CA GLN A 154 8.50 -14.15 -4.31
C GLN A 154 8.14 -12.69 -4.02
N ILE A 155 7.90 -11.92 -5.09
CA ILE A 155 7.49 -10.52 -5.03
C ILE A 155 6.27 -10.35 -5.94
N ALA A 156 5.24 -9.67 -5.44
CA ALA A 156 4.12 -9.17 -6.21
C ALA A 156 4.25 -7.64 -6.38
N ILE A 157 4.32 -7.17 -7.62
CA ILE A 157 4.31 -5.74 -7.95
C ILE A 157 2.94 -5.42 -8.55
N LEU A 158 2.19 -4.52 -7.91
CA LEU A 158 0.81 -4.20 -8.23
C LEU A 158 0.70 -2.71 -8.57
N ASP A 159 0.43 -2.38 -9.83
CA ASP A 159 0.31 -1.00 -10.28
C ASP A 159 -1.16 -0.58 -10.28
N GLU A 160 -1.53 0.35 -9.40
CA GLU A 160 -2.88 0.89 -9.21
C GLU A 160 -3.98 -0.21 -9.07
N PRO A 161 -3.79 -1.26 -8.24
CA PRO A 161 -4.64 -2.45 -8.26
C PRO A 161 -6.10 -2.16 -7.86
N THR A 162 -6.37 -1.10 -7.10
CA THR A 162 -7.71 -0.71 -6.64
C THR A 162 -8.39 0.36 -7.49
N SER A 163 -7.72 0.86 -8.53
CA SER A 163 -8.23 1.92 -9.40
C SER A 163 -9.51 1.48 -10.12
N GLY A 164 -10.56 2.31 -10.07
CA GLY A 164 -11.84 2.07 -10.75
C GLY A 164 -12.65 0.89 -10.22
N LEU A 165 -12.32 0.36 -9.03
CA LEU A 165 -13.11 -0.65 -8.34
C LEU A 165 -14.15 0.00 -7.42
N ASP A 166 -15.31 -0.65 -7.29
CA ASP A 166 -16.29 -0.34 -6.26
C ASP A 166 -15.74 -0.69 -4.85
N PRO A 167 -16.37 -0.21 -3.76
CA PRO A 167 -15.89 -0.47 -2.40
C PRO A 167 -15.80 -1.96 -2.04
N GLN A 168 -16.76 -2.78 -2.50
CA GLN A 168 -16.77 -4.22 -2.21
C GLN A 168 -15.61 -4.93 -2.92
N ALA A 169 -15.45 -4.73 -4.23
CA ALA A 169 -14.35 -5.31 -5.00
C ALA A 169 -12.98 -4.84 -4.48
N THR A 170 -12.89 -3.59 -4.00
CA THR A 170 -11.69 -3.06 -3.35
C THR A 170 -11.37 -3.84 -2.08
N ALA A 171 -12.36 -4.04 -1.18
CA ALA A 171 -12.16 -4.78 0.06
C ALA A 171 -11.74 -6.24 -0.20
N GLU A 172 -12.37 -6.91 -1.16
CA GLU A 172 -12.02 -8.27 -1.57
C GLU A 172 -10.58 -8.34 -2.09
N LEU A 173 -10.17 -7.39 -2.94
CA LEU A 173 -8.81 -7.34 -3.47
C LEU A 173 -7.76 -7.08 -2.40
N LEU A 174 -8.01 -6.15 -1.47
CA LEU A 174 -7.12 -5.85 -0.35
C LEU A 174 -6.96 -7.06 0.59
N ASN A 175 -8.01 -7.85 0.78
CA ASN A 175 -7.93 -9.11 1.53
C ASN A 175 -6.98 -10.11 0.84
N ILE A 176 -7.08 -10.27 -0.49
CA ILE A 176 -6.17 -11.13 -1.23
C ILE A 176 -4.71 -10.63 -1.12
N ILE A 177 -4.49 -9.31 -1.15
CA ILE A 177 -3.15 -8.72 -0.96
C ILE A 177 -2.59 -9.05 0.44
N ARG A 178 -3.43 -8.97 1.51
CA ARG A 178 -3.01 -9.41 2.86
C ARG A 178 -2.65 -10.89 2.88
N ASP A 179 -3.42 -11.74 2.20
CA ASP A 179 -3.16 -13.18 2.11
C ASP A 179 -1.85 -13.48 1.39
N LEU A 180 -1.47 -12.71 0.36
CA LEU A 180 -0.15 -12.82 -0.27
C LEU A 180 0.98 -12.62 0.75
N LYS A 181 0.88 -11.58 1.58
CA LYS A 181 1.84 -11.31 2.65
C LYS A 181 1.92 -12.47 3.65
N HIS A 182 0.79 -12.99 4.10
CA HIS A 182 0.76 -14.15 5.03
C HIS A 182 1.39 -15.41 4.43
N ARG A 183 1.44 -15.53 3.12
CA ARG A 183 2.14 -16.59 2.39
C ARG A 183 3.64 -16.31 2.18
N GLY A 184 4.15 -15.21 2.73
CA GLY A 184 5.56 -14.82 2.62
C GLY A 184 5.92 -14.11 1.31
N VAL A 185 4.93 -13.71 0.50
CA VAL A 185 5.16 -12.89 -0.70
C VAL A 185 5.36 -11.44 -0.27
N SER A 186 6.45 -10.82 -0.72
CA SER A 186 6.65 -9.38 -0.54
C SER A 186 5.82 -8.63 -1.56
N VAL A 187 5.18 -7.54 -1.16
CA VAL A 187 4.29 -6.78 -2.04
C VAL A 187 4.81 -5.35 -2.21
N LEU A 188 4.96 -4.91 -3.46
CA LEU A 188 5.12 -3.50 -3.82
C LEU A 188 3.87 -3.08 -4.55
N LEU A 189 3.14 -2.09 -4.03
CA LEU A 189 1.95 -1.58 -4.71
C LEU A 189 2.05 -0.08 -4.95
N SER A 190 1.51 0.40 -6.07
CA SER A 190 1.28 1.81 -6.31
C SER A 190 -0.17 2.18 -6.09
N SER A 191 -0.44 3.41 -5.62
CA SER A 191 -1.79 3.97 -5.56
C SER A 191 -1.78 5.49 -5.50
N HIS A 192 -2.83 6.09 -6.07
CA HIS A 192 -3.17 7.49 -5.83
C HIS A 192 -4.29 7.63 -4.78
N LEU A 193 -4.89 6.52 -4.35
CA LEU A 193 -5.96 6.44 -3.35
C LEU A 193 -5.36 6.02 -1.99
N LEU A 194 -4.79 6.99 -1.26
CA LEU A 194 -3.99 6.76 -0.07
C LEU A 194 -4.75 5.99 1.03
N GLU A 195 -5.98 6.40 1.35
CA GLU A 195 -6.78 5.78 2.41
C GLU A 195 -7.09 4.30 2.13
N ARG A 196 -7.37 3.97 0.85
CA ARG A 196 -7.74 2.59 0.49
C ARG A 196 -6.63 1.58 0.76
N VAL A 197 -5.38 1.98 0.57
CA VAL A 197 -4.22 1.08 0.69
C VAL A 197 -3.49 1.17 2.03
N GLN A 198 -3.77 2.21 2.84
CA GLN A 198 -3.18 2.38 4.17
C GLN A 198 -3.29 1.10 5.02
N SER A 199 -4.44 0.42 4.97
CA SER A 199 -4.72 -0.76 5.79
C SER A 199 -3.90 -2.01 5.43
N VAL A 200 -3.19 -2.02 4.32
CA VAL A 200 -2.41 -3.18 3.85
C VAL A 200 -0.91 -2.91 3.79
N CYS A 201 -0.49 -1.63 3.80
CA CYS A 201 0.92 -1.24 3.73
C CYS A 201 1.57 -1.20 5.12
N ASP A 202 2.76 -1.79 5.25
CA ASP A 202 3.60 -1.66 6.44
C ASP A 202 4.34 -0.32 6.44
N ARG A 203 4.90 0.03 5.28
CA ARG A 203 5.57 1.30 5.02
C ARG A 203 5.16 1.85 3.67
N VAL A 204 5.29 3.15 3.53
CA VAL A 204 4.95 3.86 2.29
C VAL A 204 6.05 4.86 1.91
N ALA A 205 6.17 5.12 0.61
CA ALA A 205 6.88 6.26 0.05
C ALA A 205 5.85 7.18 -0.63
N LEU A 206 5.78 8.43 -0.19
CA LEU A 206 4.92 9.45 -0.79
C LEU A 206 5.67 10.12 -1.93
N PHE A 207 5.19 9.88 -3.15
CA PHE A 207 5.74 10.42 -4.39
C PHE A 207 5.11 11.77 -4.73
N ASN A 208 5.94 12.70 -5.15
CA ASN A 208 5.50 13.95 -5.78
C ASN A 208 6.52 14.38 -6.84
N GLN A 209 6.05 14.69 -8.05
CA GLN A 209 6.87 15.26 -9.15
C GLN A 209 8.21 14.54 -9.35
N GLY A 210 8.18 13.20 -9.38
CA GLY A 210 9.35 12.36 -9.61
C GLY A 210 10.25 12.14 -8.40
N ASN A 211 9.94 12.69 -7.23
CA ASN A 211 10.74 12.57 -6.01
C ASN A 211 9.96 11.81 -4.93
N ILE A 212 10.67 11.22 -3.97
CA ILE A 212 10.07 10.74 -2.72
C ILE A 212 10.12 11.88 -1.72
N ALA A 213 8.94 12.37 -1.32
CA ALA A 213 8.79 13.44 -0.35
C ALA A 213 8.95 12.92 1.09
N LEU A 214 8.32 11.78 1.38
CA LEU A 214 8.33 11.14 2.70
C LEU A 214 8.40 9.61 2.54
N ILE A 215 9.05 8.94 3.48
CA ILE A 215 9.13 7.47 3.53
C ILE A 215 9.12 6.98 4.98
N GLY A 216 8.27 6.02 5.30
CA GLY A 216 8.17 5.44 6.64
C GLY A 216 6.87 4.69 6.86
N THR A 217 6.61 4.27 8.09
CA THR A 217 5.31 3.80 8.55
C THR A 217 4.33 4.97 8.65
N VAL A 218 3.02 4.70 8.59
CA VAL A 218 2.00 5.76 8.75
C VAL A 218 2.18 6.51 10.07
N SER A 219 2.48 5.79 11.16
CA SER A 219 2.71 6.38 12.48
C SER A 219 3.96 7.28 12.53
N GLU A 220 5.07 6.89 11.87
CA GLU A 220 6.29 7.71 11.77
C GLU A 220 6.01 8.99 10.98
N LEU A 221 5.34 8.86 9.82
CA LEU A 221 4.99 9.98 8.98
C LEU A 221 4.00 10.94 9.67
N GLY A 222 3.02 10.39 10.39
CA GLY A 222 2.09 11.16 11.21
C GLY A 222 2.82 12.01 12.26
N ARG A 223 3.76 11.43 12.97
CA ARG A 223 4.59 12.16 13.95
C ARG A 223 5.44 13.26 13.29
N GLN A 224 6.05 12.96 12.16
CA GLN A 224 6.91 13.90 11.45
C GLN A 224 6.15 15.12 10.90
N VAL A 225 4.95 14.92 10.34
CA VAL A 225 4.22 15.93 9.58
C VAL A 225 3.14 16.63 10.41
N LEU A 226 2.45 15.89 11.28
CA LEU A 226 1.33 16.40 12.07
C LEU A 226 1.76 16.92 13.45
N GLY A 227 3.05 16.91 13.75
CA GLY A 227 3.60 17.54 14.95
C GLY A 227 3.67 16.65 16.17
N GLY A 228 3.83 15.33 15.99
CA GLY A 228 4.30 14.42 17.03
C GLY A 228 3.35 14.06 18.16
N GLY A 229 2.08 14.43 18.09
CA GLY A 229 1.11 14.10 19.14
C GLY A 229 0.28 12.85 18.83
N PHE A 230 0.08 12.01 19.85
CA PHE A 230 -0.97 11.01 19.84
C PHE A 230 -2.32 11.71 19.95
N ARG A 231 -3.25 11.40 19.04
CA ARG A 231 -4.64 11.83 19.14
C ARG A 231 -5.43 10.70 19.81
N VAL A 232 -5.78 10.91 21.06
CA VAL A 232 -6.54 9.93 21.83
C VAL A 232 -7.98 10.40 21.95
N GLU A 233 -8.92 9.64 21.39
CA GLU A 233 -10.36 9.88 21.55
C GLU A 233 -10.84 9.18 22.80
N VAL A 234 -11.45 9.94 23.69
CA VAL A 234 -12.10 9.46 24.93
C VAL A 234 -13.57 9.81 24.85
N GLU A 235 -14.43 8.81 24.89
CA GLU A 235 -15.88 8.99 25.09
C GLU A 235 -16.24 8.49 26.48
N ALA A 236 -16.65 9.44 27.37
CA ALA A 236 -16.93 9.13 28.76
C ALA A 236 -18.00 10.03 29.35
N GLU A 237 -18.87 9.45 30.19
CA GLU A 237 -19.89 10.19 30.94
C GLU A 237 -19.38 10.47 32.35
N GLY A 238 -19.49 11.72 32.82
CA GLY A 238 -19.11 12.12 34.18
C GLY A 238 -18.94 13.64 34.29
N GLN A 239 -18.90 14.14 35.53
CA GLN A 239 -18.68 15.56 35.78
C GLN A 239 -17.19 15.86 35.95
N GLY A 240 -16.72 17.01 35.43
CA GLY A 240 -15.34 17.47 35.62
C GLY A 240 -14.28 16.61 34.90
N LEU A 241 -14.68 15.79 33.90
CA LEU A 241 -13.75 14.93 33.19
C LEU A 241 -12.73 15.72 32.38
N ALA A 242 -13.13 16.80 31.72
CA ALA A 242 -12.24 17.61 30.87
C ALA A 242 -11.01 18.13 31.64
N GLU A 243 -11.21 18.63 32.86
CA GLU A 243 -10.14 19.15 33.69
C GLU A 243 -9.18 18.02 34.18
N ARG A 244 -9.74 16.88 34.53
CA ARG A 244 -8.95 15.73 34.98
C ARG A 244 -8.15 15.09 33.85
N ILE A 245 -8.74 14.99 32.68
CA ILE A 245 -8.06 14.49 31.48
C ILE A 245 -6.98 15.47 31.04
N ALA A 246 -7.21 16.78 31.13
CA ALA A 246 -6.21 17.79 30.80
C ALA A 246 -5.01 17.80 31.77
N ALA A 247 -5.18 17.30 33.00
CA ALA A 247 -4.12 17.19 33.98
C ALA A 247 -3.24 15.93 33.82
N ILE A 248 -3.52 15.05 32.88
CA ILE A 248 -2.73 13.84 32.62
C ILE A 248 -1.35 14.25 32.09
N PRO A 249 -0.25 13.73 32.68
CA PRO A 249 1.10 13.97 32.16
C PRO A 249 1.21 13.56 30.69
N GLY A 250 1.77 14.42 29.85
CA GLY A 250 1.90 14.18 28.42
C GLY A 250 0.73 14.71 27.57
N VAL A 251 -0.41 15.05 28.16
CA VAL A 251 -1.50 15.73 27.45
C VAL A 251 -1.15 17.19 27.24
N GLN A 252 -1.06 17.60 25.98
CA GLN A 252 -0.73 18.96 25.58
C GLN A 252 -2.00 19.82 25.40
N ARG A 253 -3.09 19.21 24.93
CA ARG A 253 -4.34 19.88 24.64
C ARG A 253 -5.51 18.91 24.71
N VAL A 254 -6.64 19.37 25.21
CA VAL A 254 -7.93 18.67 25.17
C VAL A 254 -8.90 19.50 24.35
N GLU A 255 -9.43 18.90 23.30
CA GLU A 255 -10.48 19.52 22.47
C GLU A 255 -11.81 18.84 22.83
N PRO A 256 -12.82 19.59 23.30
CA PRO A 256 -14.13 19.03 23.54
C PRO A 256 -14.80 18.71 22.21
N GLY A 257 -15.30 17.49 22.07
CA GLY A 257 -16.13 17.06 20.94
C GLY A 257 -17.62 17.03 21.33
N ASP A 258 -18.46 16.58 20.39
CA ASP A 258 -19.89 16.40 20.64
C ASP A 258 -20.14 15.24 21.63
N ALA A 259 -21.17 15.38 22.45
CA ALA A 259 -21.76 14.31 23.27
C ALA A 259 -20.76 13.50 24.15
N ASN A 260 -20.09 14.17 25.12
CA ASN A 260 -19.16 13.52 26.07
C ASN A 260 -17.90 12.91 25.42
N ARG A 261 -17.48 13.40 24.26
CA ARG A 261 -16.24 13.07 23.60
C ARG A 261 -15.18 14.12 23.89
N PHE A 262 -13.95 13.63 24.08
CA PHE A 262 -12.76 14.46 24.27
C PHE A 262 -11.69 13.96 23.31
N LEU A 263 -11.08 14.86 22.54
CA LEU A 263 -9.91 14.57 21.74
C LEU A 263 -8.67 15.13 22.46
N LEU A 264 -7.79 14.25 22.87
CA LEU A 264 -6.55 14.59 23.56
C LEU A 264 -5.41 14.60 22.54
N LEU A 265 -4.65 15.68 22.55
CA LEU A 265 -3.33 15.73 21.91
C LEU A 265 -2.30 15.46 22.97
N ALA A 266 -1.52 14.37 22.83
CA ALA A 266 -0.52 13.94 23.81
C ALA A 266 0.80 13.58 23.14
N ASP A 267 1.90 13.65 23.86
CA ASP A 267 3.26 13.33 23.36
C ASP A 267 3.54 11.80 23.30
N HIS A 268 2.72 11.00 23.99
CA HIS A 268 2.76 9.53 23.98
C HIS A 268 1.34 8.95 24.07
N ASP A 269 1.22 7.62 24.04
CA ASP A 269 -0.06 6.94 24.21
C ASP A 269 -0.53 7.02 25.67
N VAL A 270 -1.44 7.96 25.92
CA VAL A 270 -2.02 8.21 27.25
C VAL A 270 -3.33 7.46 27.52
N ARG A 271 -3.65 6.43 26.73
CA ARG A 271 -4.88 5.65 26.94
C ARG A 271 -4.97 5.02 28.33
N PRO A 272 -3.94 4.40 28.89
CA PRO A 272 -3.99 3.84 30.25
C PRO A 272 -4.31 4.90 31.29
N GLU A 273 -3.65 6.07 31.22
CA GLU A 273 -3.80 7.20 32.14
C GLU A 273 -5.19 7.83 31.97
N ALA A 274 -5.68 7.96 30.73
CA ALA A 274 -7.02 8.50 30.43
C ALA A 274 -8.12 7.58 31.01
N ALA A 275 -7.98 6.27 30.82
CA ALA A 275 -8.90 5.30 31.41
C ALA A 275 -8.92 5.41 32.95
N ALA A 276 -7.75 5.46 33.58
CA ALA A 276 -7.60 5.59 35.04
C ALA A 276 -8.21 6.91 35.54
N ALA A 277 -7.98 8.03 34.85
CA ALA A 277 -8.53 9.35 35.22
C ALA A 277 -10.06 9.38 35.16
N VAL A 278 -10.66 8.77 34.10
CA VAL A 278 -12.14 8.66 33.99
C VAL A 278 -12.72 7.84 35.12
N VAL A 279 -12.15 6.67 35.43
CA VAL A 279 -12.62 5.78 36.49
C VAL A 279 -12.44 6.44 37.86
N ALA A 280 -11.29 7.07 38.13
CA ALA A 280 -11.04 7.79 39.40
C ALA A 280 -12.00 8.99 39.61
N ALA A 281 -12.53 9.56 38.54
CA ALA A 281 -13.55 10.60 38.57
C ALA A 281 -14.98 10.05 38.85
N GLY A 282 -15.15 8.74 38.95
CA GLY A 282 -16.47 8.11 38.99
C GLY A 282 -17.22 8.12 37.66
N GLY A 283 -16.50 8.43 36.57
CA GLY A 283 -17.05 8.47 35.23
C GLY A 283 -17.22 7.08 34.63
N ARG A 284 -18.03 7.00 33.58
CA ARG A 284 -18.24 5.79 32.77
C ARG A 284 -17.53 5.92 31.43
N LEU A 285 -16.44 5.18 31.26
CA LEU A 285 -15.75 5.10 29.98
C LEU A 285 -16.57 4.30 28.98
N ARG A 286 -16.88 4.89 27.83
CA ARG A 286 -17.66 4.28 26.73
C ARG A 286 -16.75 3.82 25.60
N ARG A 287 -15.78 4.68 25.24
CA ARG A 287 -14.82 4.40 24.17
C ARG A 287 -13.48 5.02 24.51
N LEU A 288 -12.42 4.33 24.10
CA LEU A 288 -11.06 4.82 24.20
C LEU A 288 -10.28 4.30 22.98
N SER A 289 -9.86 5.20 22.12
CA SER A 289 -9.13 4.86 20.89
C SER A 289 -8.03 5.86 20.61
N VAL A 290 -6.96 5.39 19.95
CA VAL A 290 -6.00 6.29 19.31
C VAL A 290 -6.52 6.53 17.90
N GLU A 291 -6.63 7.79 17.52
CA GLU A 291 -6.86 8.15 16.12
C GLU A 291 -5.55 7.96 15.37
N GLU A 292 -5.50 6.93 14.52
CA GLU A 292 -4.35 6.74 13.63
C GLU A 292 -4.37 7.88 12.59
N PRO A 293 -3.21 8.52 12.34
CA PRO A 293 -3.12 9.54 11.31
C PRO A 293 -3.49 8.94 9.95
N SER A 294 -4.35 9.60 9.18
CA SER A 294 -4.62 9.18 7.82
C SER A 294 -3.49 9.62 6.90
N LEU A 295 -3.12 8.76 5.94
CA LEU A 295 -2.13 9.10 4.91
C LEU A 295 -2.57 10.32 4.10
N GLU A 296 -3.88 10.51 3.91
CA GLU A 296 -4.42 11.69 3.22
C GLU A 296 -4.16 12.96 4.02
N ALA A 297 -4.41 12.96 5.33
CA ALA A 297 -4.13 14.13 6.19
C ALA A 297 -2.63 14.45 6.23
N ILE A 298 -1.77 13.43 6.30
CA ILE A 298 -0.31 13.59 6.22
C ILE A 298 0.10 14.21 4.89
N TYR A 299 -0.43 13.68 3.78
CA TYR A 299 -0.16 14.16 2.43
C TYR A 299 -0.57 15.62 2.27
N MET A 300 -1.82 15.95 2.58
CA MET A 300 -2.36 17.30 2.47
C MET A 300 -1.56 18.31 3.33
N ARG A 301 -1.26 17.97 4.56
CA ARG A 301 -0.50 18.85 5.46
C ARG A 301 0.92 19.08 4.96
N TYR A 302 1.60 18.04 4.52
CA TYR A 302 2.98 18.15 4.01
C TYR A 302 3.04 19.08 2.81
N PHE A 303 2.16 18.90 1.82
CA PHE A 303 2.20 19.68 0.60
C PHE A 303 1.68 21.12 0.78
N GLN A 304 0.65 21.35 1.61
CA GLN A 304 0.22 22.69 1.97
C GLN A 304 1.32 23.53 2.61
N THR A 305 2.18 22.90 3.40
CA THR A 305 3.30 23.59 4.07
C THR A 305 4.44 23.91 3.09
N HIS A 306 4.67 23.07 2.08
CA HIS A 306 5.80 23.21 1.15
C HIS A 306 5.42 23.89 -0.18
N GLU A 307 4.14 23.90 -0.59
CA GLU A 307 3.70 24.70 -1.76
C GLU A 307 3.82 26.22 -1.50
N GLY A 308 3.70 26.66 -0.26
CA GLY A 308 3.95 28.06 0.13
C GLY A 308 5.41 28.51 -0.09
N GLU A 309 6.36 27.59 -0.07
CA GLU A 309 7.80 27.88 -0.30
C GLU A 309 8.18 27.89 -1.80
N LEU A 310 7.45 27.13 -2.65
CA LEU A 310 7.71 27.04 -4.09
C LEU A 310 7.17 28.25 -4.90
N HIS A 311 6.24 29.02 -4.35
CA HIS A 311 5.71 30.25 -4.96
C HIS A 311 6.38 31.53 -4.44
N ALA A 312 7.36 31.42 -3.54
CA ALA A 312 8.10 32.55 -2.97
C ALA A 312 9.52 32.74 -3.57
N THR A 313 9.88 31.97 -4.57
CA THR A 313 11.13 32.10 -5.37
C THR A 313 10.78 32.27 -6.85
#